data_1baa0e4fc9a3debfe62b0e05f810c1c9
#
_entry.id   1baa0e4fc9a3debfe62b0e05f810c1c9
#
_cell.length_a   1.000
_cell.length_b   1.000
_cell.length_c   1.000
_cell.angle_alpha   90.00
_cell.angle_beta   90.00
_cell.angle_gamma   90.00
#
_symmetry.space_group_name_H-M   'P 1'
#
loop_
_entity.id
_entity.type
_entity.pdbx_description
1 polymer ?
#
loop_
_entity_poly.entity_id
_entity_poly.type
_entity_poly.pdbx_seq_one_letter_code
_entity_poly.pdbx_strand_id
1 'polypeptide(L)'
;MLKKECLVTKQYHQYKIDEFAYAHHISKKLLKSIKLQGDILVNGNHQTVRYSLQEGEKVTFLFPQENNQILPEDIPLKIVYEDLYLMVIDKAPCISCIPTRGHPHHTLANAISYYYQQIGLTSTVHMVNRLDKETAGLMIVAKYRYIHDLMSKRHIYRLYRAHVNGKVEQGVIDLPIYKIDKQMKRVIDERGKISKTHYQCIQYKEGISLVECQLETGRTHQIRVHMSAIGHPLVGDSLYGNGQGCFDLTSFKICFIHPITHQLISLTKQ
;
A
#
# COMPACT_ATOMS: atom_id res chain seq x y z
N MET A 1 3.17 16.38 -15.46
CA MET A 1 4.39 16.12 -14.65
C MET A 1 4.11 16.52 -13.21
N LEU A 2 4.40 15.66 -12.23
CA LEU A 2 4.26 16.00 -10.82
C LEU A 2 5.30 17.04 -10.41
N LYS A 3 4.87 18.05 -9.66
CA LYS A 3 5.76 19.04 -9.04
C LYS A 3 5.42 19.21 -7.56
N LYS A 4 6.41 19.57 -6.76
CA LYS A 4 6.26 20.00 -5.37
C LYS A 4 6.87 21.38 -5.20
N GLU A 5 6.07 22.31 -4.74
CA GLU A 5 6.48 23.67 -4.44
C GLU A 5 6.54 23.88 -2.93
N CYS A 6 7.60 24.49 -2.45
CA CYS A 6 7.81 24.76 -1.05
C CYS A 6 8.36 26.19 -0.88
N LEU A 7 7.81 26.94 0.07
CA LEU A 7 8.36 28.23 0.45
C LEU A 7 9.45 28.04 1.51
N VAL A 8 10.57 28.70 1.35
CA VAL A 8 11.67 28.70 2.33
C VAL A 8 11.29 29.63 3.47
N THR A 9 10.96 29.05 4.61
CA THR A 9 10.70 29.80 5.85
C THR A 9 12.00 30.07 6.60
N LYS A 10 11.97 30.96 7.61
CA LYS A 10 13.13 31.36 8.43
C LYS A 10 13.94 30.16 8.96
N GLN A 11 13.28 29.06 9.36
CA GLN A 11 13.94 27.87 9.88
C GLN A 11 14.83 27.15 8.85
N TYR A 12 14.61 27.38 7.55
CA TYR A 12 15.35 26.76 6.45
C TYR A 12 16.32 27.76 5.78
N HIS A 13 16.47 28.97 6.33
CA HIS A 13 17.43 29.93 5.84
C HIS A 13 18.84 29.33 5.91
N GLN A 14 19.62 29.48 4.84
CA GLN A 14 20.98 28.92 4.66
C GLN A 14 21.04 27.38 4.52
N TYR A 15 19.91 26.65 4.55
CA TYR A 15 19.92 25.22 4.22
C TYR A 15 20.35 25.01 2.80
N LYS A 16 21.11 23.94 2.54
CA LYS A 16 21.31 23.47 1.17
C LYS A 16 20.03 22.79 0.65
N ILE A 17 19.84 22.81 -0.66
CA ILE A 17 18.62 22.23 -1.27
C ILE A 17 18.48 20.72 -0.93
N ASP A 18 19.56 19.96 -0.78
CA ASP A 18 19.45 18.54 -0.39
C ASP A 18 18.95 18.39 1.05
N GLU A 19 19.42 19.19 1.99
CA GLU A 19 18.93 19.22 3.38
C GLU A 19 17.45 19.61 3.43
N PHE A 20 17.07 20.66 2.67
CA PHE A 20 15.69 21.10 2.52
C PHE A 20 14.79 20.04 1.91
N ALA A 21 15.27 19.32 0.88
CA ALA A 21 14.54 18.23 0.25
C ALA A 21 14.26 17.09 1.25
N TYR A 22 15.23 16.73 2.09
CA TYR A 22 15.05 15.71 3.13
C TYR A 22 14.07 16.14 4.19
N ALA A 23 14.12 17.38 4.64
CA ALA A 23 13.16 17.97 5.57
C ALA A 23 11.72 17.93 5.01
N HIS A 24 11.60 18.04 3.69
CA HIS A 24 10.31 17.93 2.98
C HIS A 24 9.97 16.52 2.49
N HIS A 25 10.57 15.48 3.12
CA HIS A 25 10.31 14.05 2.87
C HIS A 25 10.67 13.55 1.45
N ILE A 26 11.52 14.24 0.72
CA ILE A 26 12.09 13.73 -0.53
C ILE A 26 13.24 12.81 -0.15
N SER A 27 13.12 11.50 -0.46
CA SER A 27 14.16 10.52 -0.14
C SER A 27 15.43 10.76 -0.96
N LYS A 28 16.60 10.35 -0.44
CA LYS A 28 17.90 10.45 -1.14
C LYS A 28 17.84 9.83 -2.55
N LYS A 29 17.15 8.69 -2.68
CA LYS A 29 16.98 8.01 -3.98
C LYS A 29 16.13 8.84 -4.93
N LEU A 30 15.05 9.44 -4.44
CA LEU A 30 14.16 10.28 -5.25
C LEU A 30 14.85 11.59 -5.65
N LEU A 31 15.58 12.23 -4.74
CA LEU A 31 16.37 13.43 -5.05
C LEU A 31 17.42 13.16 -6.13
N LYS A 32 18.08 11.98 -6.08
CA LYS A 32 18.99 11.55 -7.15
C LYS A 32 18.27 11.46 -8.51
N SER A 33 17.05 10.91 -8.53
CA SER A 33 16.25 10.82 -9.76
C SER A 33 15.82 12.19 -10.28
N ILE A 34 15.39 13.11 -9.39
CA ILE A 34 15.06 14.50 -9.74
C ILE A 34 16.26 15.19 -10.39
N LYS A 35 17.47 15.04 -9.83
CA LYS A 35 18.70 15.63 -10.39
C LYS A 35 19.09 15.13 -11.78
N LEU A 36 18.73 13.87 -12.09
CA LEU A 36 19.15 13.22 -13.35
C LEU A 36 18.11 13.37 -14.47
N GLN A 37 16.84 13.41 -14.14
CA GLN A 37 15.74 13.29 -15.12
C GLN A 37 14.56 14.24 -14.82
N GLY A 38 14.63 14.99 -13.74
CA GLY A 38 13.73 16.07 -13.37
C GLY A 38 14.47 17.39 -13.34
N ASP A 39 14.01 18.30 -12.45
CA ASP A 39 14.72 19.58 -12.23
C ASP A 39 14.45 20.13 -10.83
N ILE A 40 15.31 21.04 -10.39
CA ILE A 40 15.17 21.80 -9.16
C ILE A 40 15.27 23.27 -9.48
N LEU A 41 14.18 23.99 -9.23
CA LEU A 41 14.11 25.42 -9.50
C LEU A 41 13.99 26.20 -8.19
N VAL A 42 14.72 27.33 -8.11
CA VAL A 42 14.54 28.34 -7.06
C VAL A 42 14.08 29.63 -7.73
N ASN A 43 12.91 30.11 -7.39
CA ASN A 43 12.25 31.26 -8.01
C ASN A 43 12.17 31.11 -9.55
N GLY A 44 11.97 29.87 -10.05
CA GLY A 44 11.89 29.55 -11.48
C GLY A 44 13.22 29.30 -12.18
N ASN A 45 14.36 29.51 -11.54
CA ASN A 45 15.69 29.32 -12.10
C ASN A 45 16.30 28.00 -11.65
N HIS A 46 16.92 27.25 -12.57
CA HIS A 46 17.62 26.01 -12.25
C HIS A 46 18.70 26.22 -11.18
N GLN A 47 18.71 25.32 -10.19
CA GLN A 47 19.72 25.34 -9.13
C GLN A 47 20.23 23.93 -8.81
N THR A 48 21.49 23.87 -8.37
CA THR A 48 22.08 22.62 -7.90
C THR A 48 21.71 22.38 -6.43
N VAL A 49 21.81 21.13 -5.97
CA VAL A 49 21.55 20.76 -4.58
C VAL A 49 22.45 21.45 -3.55
N ARG A 50 23.55 22.08 -4.02
CA ARG A 50 24.50 22.80 -3.16
C ARG A 50 24.12 24.27 -2.92
N TYR A 51 23.11 24.77 -3.62
CA TYR A 51 22.63 26.14 -3.44
C TYR A 51 22.12 26.34 -2.01
N SER A 52 22.54 27.45 -1.39
CA SER A 52 22.12 27.83 -0.04
C SER A 52 20.88 28.73 -0.13
N LEU A 53 19.77 28.21 0.36
CA LEU A 53 18.45 28.82 0.28
C LEU A 53 18.35 30.08 1.15
N GLN A 54 17.61 31.09 0.65
CA GLN A 54 17.28 32.31 1.39
C GLN A 54 15.81 32.29 1.81
N GLU A 55 15.48 32.90 2.95
CA GLU A 55 14.10 33.08 3.39
C GLU A 55 13.28 33.79 2.30
N GLY A 56 12.05 33.31 2.07
CA GLY A 56 11.14 33.84 1.06
C GLY A 56 11.31 33.24 -0.34
N GLU A 57 12.36 32.48 -0.60
CA GLU A 57 12.52 31.81 -1.89
C GLU A 57 11.51 30.66 -2.05
N LYS A 58 11.08 30.44 -3.31
CA LYS A 58 10.21 29.33 -3.71
C LYS A 58 11.01 28.23 -4.37
N VAL A 59 11.11 27.09 -3.71
CA VAL A 59 11.75 25.89 -4.29
C VAL A 59 10.71 25.03 -4.97
N THR A 60 10.96 24.68 -6.25
CA THR A 60 10.12 23.77 -7.03
C THR A 60 10.93 22.52 -7.40
N PHE A 61 10.48 21.37 -6.94
CA PHE A 61 11.00 20.07 -7.37
C PHE A 61 10.11 19.55 -8.52
N LEU A 62 10.69 19.36 -9.71
CA LEU A 62 10.03 18.73 -10.84
C LEU A 62 10.40 17.26 -10.86
N PHE A 63 9.41 16.40 -10.63
CA PHE A 63 9.64 14.96 -10.58
C PHE A 63 9.78 14.40 -12.00
N PRO A 64 10.72 13.44 -12.22
CA PRO A 64 10.85 12.81 -13.53
C PRO A 64 9.61 12.02 -13.90
N GLN A 65 9.39 11.85 -15.18
CA GLN A 65 8.44 10.86 -15.68
C GLN A 65 8.96 9.46 -15.35
N GLU A 66 8.04 8.57 -15.02
CA GLU A 66 8.38 7.21 -14.68
C GLU A 66 8.15 6.28 -15.88
N ASN A 67 9.15 5.47 -16.19
CA ASN A 67 9.00 4.47 -17.25
C ASN A 67 8.27 3.24 -16.69
N ASN A 68 7.05 3.02 -17.17
CA ASN A 68 6.26 1.85 -16.81
C ASN A 68 6.60 0.69 -17.74
N GLN A 69 7.14 -0.38 -17.16
CA GLN A 69 7.47 -1.62 -17.88
C GLN A 69 6.39 -2.70 -17.73
N ILE A 70 5.31 -2.41 -17.00
CA ILE A 70 4.21 -3.36 -16.80
C ILE A 70 3.34 -3.32 -18.05
N LEU A 71 3.15 -4.50 -18.68
CA LEU A 71 2.29 -4.62 -19.85
C LEU A 71 0.86 -4.20 -19.51
N PRO A 72 0.25 -3.28 -20.27
CA PRO A 72 -1.12 -2.87 -20.04
C PRO A 72 -2.09 -3.94 -20.54
N GLU A 73 -3.12 -4.22 -19.75
CA GLU A 73 -4.20 -5.15 -20.14
C GLU A 73 -5.55 -4.55 -19.74
N ASP A 74 -6.52 -4.61 -20.65
CA ASP A 74 -7.89 -4.16 -20.43
C ASP A 74 -8.63 -5.13 -19.50
N ILE A 75 -8.42 -4.93 -18.20
CA ILE A 75 -9.08 -5.68 -17.13
C ILE A 75 -9.91 -4.67 -16.33
N PRO A 76 -11.21 -4.94 -16.08
CA PRO A 76 -12.06 -4.03 -15.34
C PRO A 76 -11.51 -3.69 -13.95
N LEU A 77 -11.44 -2.39 -13.64
CA LEU A 77 -11.06 -1.86 -12.33
C LEU A 77 -12.28 -1.25 -11.63
N LYS A 78 -12.51 -1.66 -10.38
CA LYS A 78 -13.48 -0.99 -9.52
C LYS A 78 -12.76 0.04 -8.65
N ILE A 79 -12.67 1.28 -9.16
CA ILE A 79 -12.10 2.41 -8.43
C ILE A 79 -13.18 2.98 -7.51
N VAL A 80 -12.91 3.07 -6.21
CA VAL A 80 -13.85 3.57 -5.19
C VAL A 80 -13.49 4.96 -4.69
N TYR A 81 -12.28 5.40 -4.93
CA TYR A 81 -11.78 6.76 -4.68
C TYR A 81 -10.63 7.07 -5.63
N GLU A 82 -10.56 8.29 -6.11
CA GLU A 82 -9.46 8.75 -6.95
C GLU A 82 -9.29 10.26 -6.84
N ASP A 83 -8.02 10.71 -6.82
CA ASP A 83 -7.61 12.09 -6.99
C ASP A 83 -6.35 12.20 -7.86
N LEU A 84 -5.69 13.36 -7.85
CA LEU A 84 -4.45 13.60 -8.62
C LEU A 84 -3.26 12.74 -8.14
N TYR A 85 -3.29 12.23 -6.90
CA TYR A 85 -2.12 11.66 -6.23
C TYR A 85 -2.22 10.16 -5.97
N LEU A 86 -3.42 9.69 -5.68
CA LEU A 86 -3.66 8.27 -5.34
C LEU A 86 -5.07 7.84 -5.78
N MET A 87 -5.26 6.53 -5.80
CA MET A 87 -6.56 5.91 -5.96
C MET A 87 -6.74 4.76 -4.98
N VAL A 88 -7.98 4.42 -4.66
CA VAL A 88 -8.34 3.23 -3.90
C VAL A 88 -9.19 2.33 -4.79
N ILE A 89 -8.80 1.07 -4.86
CA ILE A 89 -9.44 0.06 -5.71
C ILE A 89 -10.09 -0.98 -4.82
N ASP A 90 -11.29 -1.43 -5.17
CA ASP A 90 -11.89 -2.65 -4.64
C ASP A 90 -11.43 -3.84 -5.50
N LYS A 91 -10.35 -4.50 -5.05
CA LYS A 91 -9.77 -5.65 -5.77
C LYS A 91 -10.72 -6.84 -5.72
N ALA A 92 -11.02 -7.42 -6.88
CA ALA A 92 -11.72 -8.70 -6.96
C ALA A 92 -10.86 -9.85 -6.37
N PRO A 93 -11.46 -10.92 -5.86
CA PRO A 93 -10.73 -12.12 -5.48
C PRO A 93 -10.08 -12.78 -6.70
N CYS A 94 -9.16 -13.71 -6.48
CA CYS A 94 -8.49 -14.53 -7.50
C CYS A 94 -7.62 -13.77 -8.51
N ILE A 95 -7.34 -12.47 -8.27
CA ILE A 95 -6.43 -11.67 -9.10
C ILE A 95 -5.16 -11.33 -8.31
N SER A 96 -3.98 -11.60 -8.88
CA SER A 96 -2.69 -11.23 -8.27
C SER A 96 -2.45 -9.72 -8.34
N CYS A 97 -1.79 -9.16 -7.32
CA CYS A 97 -1.51 -7.72 -7.33
C CYS A 97 -0.47 -7.33 -8.38
N ILE A 98 0.63 -8.09 -8.50
CA ILE A 98 1.78 -7.75 -9.35
C ILE A 98 2.18 -8.94 -10.23
N PRO A 99 2.73 -8.67 -11.43
CA PRO A 99 3.29 -9.71 -12.28
C PRO A 99 4.47 -10.43 -11.61
N THR A 100 4.61 -11.71 -11.93
CA THR A 100 5.77 -12.51 -11.57
C THR A 100 6.31 -13.22 -12.80
N ARG A 101 7.51 -13.84 -12.73
CA ARG A 101 8.08 -14.58 -13.86
C ARG A 101 7.13 -15.68 -14.39
N GLY A 102 6.39 -16.36 -13.51
CA GLY A 102 5.44 -17.42 -13.90
C GLY A 102 4.04 -16.89 -14.26
N HIS A 103 3.71 -15.65 -13.95
CA HIS A 103 2.41 -15.02 -14.20
C HIS A 103 2.59 -13.55 -14.56
N PRO A 104 3.09 -13.25 -15.77
CA PRO A 104 3.35 -11.87 -16.19
C PRO A 104 2.09 -11.10 -16.58
N HIS A 105 0.97 -11.80 -16.75
CA HIS A 105 -0.31 -11.30 -17.23
C HIS A 105 -1.42 -11.42 -16.19
N HIS A 106 -2.55 -10.78 -16.47
CA HIS A 106 -3.79 -10.86 -15.71
C HIS A 106 -3.61 -10.51 -14.23
N THR A 107 -2.82 -9.46 -13.96
CA THR A 107 -2.64 -8.93 -12.61
C THR A 107 -3.31 -7.56 -12.47
N LEU A 108 -3.56 -7.16 -11.23
CA LEU A 108 -4.08 -5.82 -10.94
C LEU A 108 -3.14 -4.71 -11.49
N ALA A 109 -1.83 -4.95 -11.47
CA ALA A 109 -0.87 -3.99 -12.00
C ALA A 109 -0.97 -3.84 -13.54
N ASN A 110 -1.31 -4.92 -14.28
CA ASN A 110 -1.58 -4.83 -15.71
C ASN A 110 -2.83 -3.97 -16.00
N ALA A 111 -3.90 -4.19 -15.21
CA ALA A 111 -5.12 -3.39 -15.30
C ALA A 111 -4.89 -1.90 -15.00
N ILE A 112 -4.13 -1.59 -13.94
CA ILE A 112 -3.78 -0.22 -13.57
C ILE A 112 -2.88 0.42 -14.64
N SER A 113 -1.96 -0.33 -15.21
CA SER A 113 -1.10 0.15 -16.32
C SER A 113 -1.94 0.57 -17.53
N TYR A 114 -2.95 -0.24 -17.90
CA TYR A 114 -3.89 0.10 -18.95
C TYR A 114 -4.69 1.36 -18.61
N TYR A 115 -5.25 1.43 -17.41
CA TYR A 115 -5.97 2.61 -16.93
C TYR A 115 -5.11 3.88 -16.98
N TYR A 116 -3.83 3.80 -16.58
CA TYR A 116 -2.92 4.94 -16.67
C TYR A 116 -2.70 5.42 -18.11
N GLN A 117 -2.65 4.51 -19.08
CA GLN A 117 -2.61 4.90 -20.49
C GLN A 117 -3.88 5.64 -20.91
N GLN A 118 -5.06 5.18 -20.50
CA GLN A 118 -6.33 5.82 -20.84
C GLN A 118 -6.45 7.25 -20.31
N ILE A 119 -5.92 7.51 -19.11
CA ILE A 119 -5.93 8.85 -18.51
C ILE A 119 -4.69 9.70 -18.85
N GLY A 120 -3.79 9.21 -19.71
CA GLY A 120 -2.57 9.92 -20.11
C GLY A 120 -1.54 10.09 -18.98
N LEU A 121 -1.58 9.21 -17.96
CA LEU A 121 -0.65 9.27 -16.83
C LEU A 121 0.63 8.47 -17.12
N THR A 122 1.76 9.17 -17.27
CA THR A 122 3.08 8.55 -17.45
C THR A 122 3.70 8.25 -16.08
N SER A 123 3.33 7.10 -15.51
CA SER A 123 3.83 6.64 -14.21
C SER A 123 3.83 5.11 -14.14
N THR A 124 4.67 4.53 -13.30
CA THR A 124 4.57 3.10 -12.97
C THR A 124 3.56 2.86 -11.84
N VAL A 125 3.22 1.59 -11.59
CA VAL A 125 2.22 1.23 -10.58
C VAL A 125 2.87 1.13 -9.19
N HIS A 126 2.45 1.98 -8.26
CA HIS A 126 2.95 2.00 -6.88
C HIS A 126 1.87 1.55 -5.90
N MET A 127 1.85 0.27 -5.58
CA MET A 127 0.93 -0.27 -4.58
C MET A 127 1.40 0.07 -3.16
N VAL A 128 0.59 0.81 -2.40
CA VAL A 128 0.89 1.20 -1.03
C VAL A 128 0.73 0.03 -0.07
N ASN A 129 -0.30 -0.79 -0.28
CA ASN A 129 -0.52 -2.07 0.40
C ASN A 129 -0.80 -3.17 -0.63
N ARG A 130 -0.67 -4.41 -0.22
CA ARG A 130 -0.96 -5.57 -1.07
C ARG A 130 -1.94 -6.50 -0.37
N LEU A 131 -2.76 -7.14 -1.18
CA LEU A 131 -3.62 -8.24 -0.78
C LEU A 131 -3.11 -9.52 -1.43
N ASP A 132 -3.35 -10.65 -0.80
CA ASP A 132 -3.08 -11.95 -1.40
C ASP A 132 -4.00 -12.17 -2.62
N LYS A 133 -3.67 -13.12 -3.48
CA LYS A 133 -4.41 -13.40 -4.71
C LYS A 133 -5.90 -13.62 -4.43
N GLU A 134 -6.20 -14.46 -3.46
CA GLU A 134 -7.57 -14.84 -3.07
C GLU A 134 -8.30 -13.75 -2.28
N THR A 135 -7.57 -12.88 -1.57
CA THR A 135 -8.13 -11.81 -0.75
C THR A 135 -8.74 -10.72 -1.61
N ALA A 136 -9.98 -10.35 -1.32
CA ALA A 136 -10.69 -9.25 -1.97
C ALA A 136 -10.59 -7.94 -1.18
N GLY A 137 -11.08 -6.83 -1.76
CA GLY A 137 -11.35 -5.58 -1.06
C GLY A 137 -10.37 -4.45 -1.30
N LEU A 138 -10.37 -3.51 -0.37
CA LEU A 138 -9.79 -2.18 -0.56
C LEU A 138 -8.26 -2.17 -0.58
N MET A 139 -7.70 -1.56 -1.61
CA MET A 139 -6.26 -1.35 -1.79
C MET A 139 -5.95 0.09 -2.19
N ILE A 140 -4.88 0.65 -1.65
CA ILE A 140 -4.37 1.98 -1.99
C ILE A 140 -3.26 1.85 -3.03
N VAL A 141 -3.38 2.64 -4.10
CA VAL A 141 -2.36 2.77 -5.14
C VAL A 141 -1.95 4.24 -5.23
N ALA A 142 -0.68 4.52 -5.08
CA ALA A 142 -0.14 5.85 -5.32
C ALA A 142 0.17 6.02 -6.81
N LYS A 143 -0.23 7.16 -7.38
CA LYS A 143 0.00 7.48 -8.80
C LYS A 143 1.45 7.87 -9.11
N TYR A 144 2.24 8.19 -8.08
CA TYR A 144 3.62 8.63 -8.20
C TYR A 144 4.49 8.04 -7.10
N ARG A 145 5.76 7.80 -7.38
CA ARG A 145 6.71 7.30 -6.40
C ARG A 145 6.81 8.18 -5.14
N TYR A 146 6.80 9.49 -5.31
CA TYR A 146 6.83 10.41 -4.17
C TYR A 146 5.66 10.18 -3.21
N ILE A 147 4.47 9.99 -3.76
CA ILE A 147 3.26 9.73 -2.96
C ILE A 147 3.35 8.37 -2.26
N HIS A 148 3.87 7.35 -2.94
CA HIS A 148 4.15 6.05 -2.33
C HIS A 148 5.15 6.17 -1.17
N ASP A 149 6.26 6.92 -1.34
CA ASP A 149 7.26 7.14 -0.30
C ASP A 149 6.65 7.86 0.93
N LEU A 150 5.73 8.81 0.71
CA LEU A 150 4.98 9.47 1.80
C LEU A 150 4.03 8.50 2.51
N MET A 151 3.26 7.72 1.76
CA MET A 151 2.28 6.77 2.31
C MET A 151 2.94 5.63 3.06
N SER A 152 4.11 5.16 2.62
CA SER A 152 4.85 4.06 3.26
C SER A 152 5.31 4.35 4.70
N LYS A 153 5.38 5.63 5.07
CA LYS A 153 5.75 6.11 6.41
C LYS A 153 4.55 6.45 7.28
N ARG A 154 3.33 6.35 6.75
CA ARG A 154 2.10 6.70 7.46
C ARG A 154 1.41 5.47 8.01
N HIS A 155 0.75 5.64 9.12
CA HIS A 155 -0.15 4.62 9.64
C HIS A 155 -1.39 4.55 8.76
N ILE A 156 -1.73 3.33 8.30
CA ILE A 156 -2.95 3.02 7.56
C ILE A 156 -3.76 2.06 8.42
N TYR A 157 -4.90 2.52 8.89
CA TYR A 157 -5.87 1.64 9.56
C TYR A 157 -6.48 0.69 8.54
N ARG A 158 -6.49 -0.60 8.85
CA ARG A 158 -7.00 -1.66 7.98
C ARG A 158 -7.84 -2.62 8.80
N LEU A 159 -9.10 -2.74 8.42
CA LEU A 159 -10.03 -3.70 8.99
C LEU A 159 -10.39 -4.72 7.92
N TYR A 160 -10.29 -5.97 8.28
CA TYR A 160 -10.65 -7.10 7.42
C TYR A 160 -11.85 -7.82 8.01
N ARG A 161 -12.66 -8.44 7.14
CA ARG A 161 -13.68 -9.41 7.52
C ARG A 161 -13.32 -10.77 6.96
N ALA A 162 -13.57 -11.81 7.76
CA ALA A 162 -13.33 -13.19 7.36
C ALA A 162 -14.31 -14.12 8.06
N HIS A 163 -14.66 -15.22 7.40
CA HIS A 163 -15.32 -16.35 8.06
C HIS A 163 -14.25 -17.33 8.55
N VAL A 164 -14.34 -17.71 9.83
CA VAL A 164 -13.41 -18.66 10.45
C VAL A 164 -14.18 -19.85 11.06
N ASN A 165 -13.54 -21.02 11.08
CA ASN A 165 -14.13 -22.21 11.65
C ASN A 165 -14.16 -22.13 13.18
N GLY A 166 -15.28 -22.57 13.76
CA GLY A 166 -15.47 -22.61 15.21
C GLY A 166 -15.99 -21.30 15.81
N LYS A 167 -16.26 -21.34 17.11
CA LYS A 167 -16.70 -20.18 17.90
C LYS A 167 -15.48 -19.44 18.42
N VAL A 168 -15.33 -18.16 18.04
CA VAL A 168 -14.33 -17.26 18.61
C VAL A 168 -15.04 -16.10 19.31
N GLU A 169 -14.35 -15.43 20.22
CA GLU A 169 -14.85 -14.22 20.88
C GLU A 169 -14.09 -12.99 20.38
N GLN A 170 -13.24 -12.46 21.19
CA GLN A 170 -12.32 -11.37 20.83
C GLN A 170 -10.94 -11.63 21.43
N GLY A 171 -9.92 -11.08 20.83
CA GLY A 171 -8.57 -11.23 21.35
C GLY A 171 -7.52 -10.53 20.51
N VAL A 172 -6.28 -10.76 20.92
CA VAL A 172 -5.08 -10.25 20.23
C VAL A 172 -4.15 -11.42 19.98
N ILE A 173 -3.71 -11.57 18.73
CA ILE A 173 -2.69 -12.54 18.35
C ILE A 173 -1.40 -11.76 18.10
N ASP A 174 -0.42 -11.95 18.98
CA ASP A 174 0.90 -11.32 18.92
C ASP A 174 1.95 -12.42 18.76
N LEU A 175 2.04 -12.97 17.56
CA LEU A 175 2.89 -14.10 17.23
C LEU A 175 3.74 -13.77 15.99
N PRO A 176 5.08 -13.99 16.04
CA PRO A 176 5.96 -13.68 14.93
C PRO A 176 5.76 -14.63 13.75
N ILE A 177 5.77 -14.07 12.53
CA ILE A 177 5.55 -14.83 11.29
C ILE A 177 6.85 -14.99 10.54
N TYR A 178 7.25 -16.23 10.31
CA TYR A 178 8.45 -16.61 9.60
C TYR A 178 8.15 -17.07 8.18
N LYS A 179 9.08 -16.74 7.26
CA LYS A 179 9.08 -17.23 5.88
C LYS A 179 10.08 -18.36 5.75
N ILE A 180 9.61 -19.57 5.52
CA ILE A 180 10.49 -20.68 5.12
C ILE A 180 10.90 -20.49 3.65
N ASP A 181 12.18 -20.62 3.35
CA ASP A 181 12.68 -20.48 1.98
C ASP A 181 12.02 -21.49 1.02
N LYS A 182 11.71 -20.99 -0.19
CA LYS A 182 11.04 -21.74 -1.27
C LYS A 182 9.62 -22.24 -0.95
N GLN A 183 9.05 -21.91 0.22
CA GLN A 183 7.67 -22.26 0.56
C GLN A 183 6.74 -21.04 0.43
N MET A 184 5.52 -21.29 -0.05
CA MET A 184 4.46 -20.27 -0.05
C MET A 184 3.89 -20.05 1.35
N LYS A 185 3.75 -21.14 2.11
CA LYS A 185 3.21 -21.12 3.48
C LYS A 185 4.13 -20.32 4.41
N ARG A 186 3.51 -19.59 5.33
CA ARG A 186 4.18 -18.92 6.45
C ARG A 186 3.91 -19.73 7.72
N VAL A 187 4.76 -19.60 8.72
CA VAL A 187 4.63 -20.31 9.99
C VAL A 187 4.85 -19.35 11.16
N ILE A 188 4.29 -19.70 12.32
CA ILE A 188 4.63 -19.06 13.59
C ILE A 188 5.97 -19.61 14.04
N ASP A 189 6.95 -18.73 14.24
CA ASP A 189 8.30 -19.08 14.64
C ASP A 189 8.98 -17.84 15.24
N GLU A 190 9.73 -17.97 16.31
CA GLU A 190 10.42 -16.88 17.01
C GLU A 190 11.42 -16.11 16.11
N ARG A 191 11.96 -16.77 15.08
CA ARG A 191 12.81 -16.14 14.06
C ARG A 191 12.05 -15.24 13.11
N GLY A 192 10.72 -15.23 13.22
CA GLY A 192 9.81 -14.48 12.36
C GLY A 192 9.82 -12.99 12.62
N LYS A 193 9.11 -12.26 11.77
CA LYS A 193 8.87 -10.83 11.96
C LYS A 193 7.71 -10.62 12.91
N ILE A 194 7.85 -9.69 13.85
CA ILE A 194 6.77 -9.24 14.75
C ILE A 194 5.51 -8.99 13.93
N SER A 195 4.41 -9.59 14.38
CA SER A 195 3.12 -9.53 13.69
C SER A 195 2.01 -9.51 14.73
N LYS A 196 1.08 -8.54 14.59
CA LYS A 196 0.00 -8.37 15.56
C LYS A 196 -1.34 -8.14 14.88
N THR A 197 -2.32 -8.93 15.30
CA THR A 197 -3.70 -8.93 14.80
C THR A 197 -4.67 -8.87 15.97
N HIS A 198 -5.51 -7.84 16.00
CA HIS A 198 -6.68 -7.80 16.88
C HIS A 198 -7.84 -8.43 16.13
N TYR A 199 -8.65 -9.24 16.81
CA TYR A 199 -9.84 -9.82 16.21
C TYR A 199 -11.04 -9.73 17.15
N GLN A 200 -12.23 -9.64 16.55
CA GLN A 200 -13.50 -9.62 17.26
C GLN A 200 -14.55 -10.39 16.46
N CYS A 201 -15.29 -11.27 17.12
CA CYS A 201 -16.44 -11.93 16.51
C CYS A 201 -17.60 -10.95 16.37
N ILE A 202 -18.14 -10.87 15.16
CA ILE A 202 -19.32 -10.07 14.84
C ILE A 202 -20.59 -10.92 14.88
N GLN A 203 -20.48 -12.16 14.42
CA GLN A 203 -21.58 -13.10 14.37
C GLN A 203 -21.06 -14.54 14.44
N TYR A 204 -21.77 -15.39 15.14
CA TYR A 204 -21.54 -16.84 15.13
C TYR A 204 -22.79 -17.57 14.69
N LYS A 205 -22.64 -18.44 13.71
CA LYS A 205 -23.73 -19.27 13.19
C LYS A 205 -23.20 -20.59 12.64
N GLU A 206 -23.84 -21.70 13.00
CA GLU A 206 -23.61 -23.04 12.42
C GLU A 206 -22.12 -23.48 12.40
N GLY A 207 -21.39 -23.21 13.48
CA GLY A 207 -19.98 -23.60 13.60
C GLY A 207 -19.00 -22.64 12.91
N ILE A 208 -19.46 -21.51 12.37
CA ILE A 208 -18.65 -20.50 11.68
C ILE A 208 -18.82 -19.15 12.38
N SER A 209 -17.72 -18.46 12.63
CA SER A 209 -17.70 -17.08 13.12
C SER A 209 -17.35 -16.12 12.01
N LEU A 210 -18.14 -15.06 11.83
CA LEU A 210 -17.73 -13.86 11.08
C LEU A 210 -16.89 -12.99 12.01
N VAL A 211 -15.64 -12.73 11.65
CA VAL A 211 -14.72 -11.93 12.46
C VAL A 211 -14.27 -10.66 11.74
N GLU A 212 -14.10 -9.60 12.51
CA GLU A 212 -13.33 -8.43 12.10
C GLU A 212 -11.91 -8.55 12.64
N CYS A 213 -10.92 -8.36 11.76
CA CYS A 213 -9.50 -8.39 12.07
C CYS A 213 -8.87 -7.05 11.78
N GLN A 214 -8.35 -6.38 12.81
CA GLN A 214 -7.57 -5.14 12.67
C GLN A 214 -6.09 -5.46 12.70
N LEU A 215 -5.34 -4.93 11.73
CA LEU A 215 -3.91 -5.19 11.60
C LEU A 215 -3.06 -4.01 12.09
N GLU A 216 -2.17 -4.23 13.07
CA GLU A 216 -1.08 -3.30 13.38
C GLU A 216 0.09 -3.47 12.39
N THR A 217 0.32 -4.68 11.92
CA THR A 217 1.36 -5.03 10.96
C THR A 217 0.75 -5.61 9.67
N GLY A 218 1.52 -5.72 8.59
CA GLY A 218 1.04 -6.25 7.31
C GLY A 218 2.00 -7.30 6.75
N ARG A 219 2.02 -8.49 7.34
CA ARG A 219 2.83 -9.61 6.83
C ARG A 219 2.04 -10.44 5.85
N THR A 220 2.74 -11.10 4.94
CA THR A 220 2.12 -12.04 3.99
C THR A 220 1.33 -13.11 4.75
N HIS A 221 0.08 -13.33 4.37
CA HIS A 221 -0.84 -14.30 4.95
C HIS A 221 -1.12 -14.09 6.46
N GLN A 222 -0.89 -12.88 7.01
CA GLN A 222 -0.91 -12.65 8.46
C GLN A 222 -2.20 -13.15 9.14
N ILE A 223 -3.38 -12.73 8.67
CA ILE A 223 -4.67 -13.15 9.25
C ILE A 223 -4.83 -14.66 9.14
N ARG A 224 -4.50 -15.23 7.99
CA ARG A 224 -4.61 -16.67 7.69
C ARG A 224 -3.76 -17.50 8.67
N VAL A 225 -2.48 -17.12 8.84
CA VAL A 225 -1.55 -17.80 9.77
C VAL A 225 -2.01 -17.64 11.20
N HIS A 226 -2.36 -16.42 11.62
CA HIS A 226 -2.74 -16.12 13.00
C HIS A 226 -4.01 -16.84 13.41
N MET A 227 -5.07 -16.78 12.60
CA MET A 227 -6.32 -17.46 12.93
C MET A 227 -6.15 -18.99 12.94
N SER A 228 -5.36 -19.55 12.03
CA SER A 228 -5.01 -20.97 12.05
C SER A 228 -4.20 -21.36 13.29
N ALA A 229 -3.26 -20.51 13.74
CA ALA A 229 -2.43 -20.79 14.92
C ALA A 229 -3.24 -20.86 16.22
N ILE A 230 -4.37 -20.16 16.31
CA ILE A 230 -5.28 -20.24 17.47
C ILE A 230 -6.40 -21.27 17.29
N GLY A 231 -6.31 -22.14 16.27
CA GLY A 231 -7.27 -23.24 16.04
C GLY A 231 -8.52 -22.86 15.23
N HIS A 232 -8.59 -21.64 14.70
CA HIS A 232 -9.73 -21.12 13.95
C HIS A 232 -9.36 -20.72 12.52
N PRO A 233 -8.91 -21.67 11.63
CA PRO A 233 -8.52 -21.34 10.27
C PRO A 233 -9.71 -20.74 9.50
N LEU A 234 -9.40 -19.91 8.51
CA LEU A 234 -10.41 -19.33 7.63
C LEU A 234 -11.14 -20.42 6.85
N VAL A 235 -12.44 -20.22 6.66
CA VAL A 235 -13.26 -21.06 5.79
C VAL A 235 -12.69 -21.01 4.36
N GLY A 236 -12.59 -22.16 3.69
CA GLY A 236 -12.08 -22.26 2.32
C GLY A 236 -10.57 -22.07 2.18
N ASP A 237 -9.81 -21.87 3.27
CA ASP A 237 -8.36 -21.72 3.20
C ASP A 237 -7.69 -23.08 2.92
N SER A 238 -7.23 -23.30 1.70
CA SER A 238 -6.54 -24.53 1.29
C SER A 238 -5.08 -24.60 1.80
N LEU A 239 -4.51 -23.47 2.25
CA LEU A 239 -3.12 -23.42 2.68
C LEU A 239 -2.96 -23.58 4.20
N TYR A 240 -3.92 -23.05 4.99
CA TYR A 240 -3.88 -23.01 6.45
C TYR A 240 -5.05 -23.72 7.12
N GLY A 241 -6.07 -24.12 6.37
CA GLY A 241 -7.24 -24.86 6.81
C GLY A 241 -7.42 -26.17 6.04
N ASN A 242 -8.65 -26.64 5.95
CA ASN A 242 -9.02 -27.85 5.24
C ASN A 242 -9.43 -27.62 3.77
N GLY A 243 -9.47 -26.38 3.32
CA GLY A 243 -9.87 -26.00 1.96
C GLY A 243 -11.37 -26.17 1.64
N GLN A 244 -12.20 -26.52 2.63
CA GLN A 244 -13.63 -26.68 2.41
C GLN A 244 -14.37 -25.35 2.47
N GLY A 245 -15.31 -25.14 1.55
CA GLY A 245 -16.07 -23.91 1.40
C GLY A 245 -15.39 -22.88 0.50
N CYS A 246 -16.01 -21.71 0.39
CA CYS A 246 -15.46 -20.58 -0.36
C CYS A 246 -14.53 -19.76 0.53
N PHE A 247 -13.32 -19.49 0.05
CA PHE A 247 -12.40 -18.61 0.74
C PHE A 247 -12.96 -17.19 0.81
N ASP A 248 -13.08 -16.69 2.03
CA ASP A 248 -13.59 -15.33 2.27
C ASP A 248 -12.69 -14.58 3.25
N LEU A 249 -11.86 -13.73 2.69
CA LEU A 249 -11.08 -12.71 3.40
C LEU A 249 -11.15 -11.41 2.62
N THR A 250 -11.70 -10.40 3.24
CA THR A 250 -11.95 -9.12 2.57
C THR A 250 -11.33 -7.97 3.35
N SER A 251 -10.53 -7.14 2.68
CA SER A 251 -10.11 -5.83 3.17
C SER A 251 -11.33 -4.90 3.17
N PHE A 252 -12.04 -4.86 4.30
CA PHE A 252 -13.37 -4.29 4.42
C PHE A 252 -13.36 -2.78 4.58
N LYS A 253 -12.43 -2.27 5.41
CA LYS A 253 -12.32 -0.83 5.68
C LYS A 253 -10.87 -0.40 5.73
N ILE A 254 -10.60 0.78 5.13
CA ILE A 254 -9.30 1.45 5.23
C ILE A 254 -9.50 2.91 5.65
N CYS A 255 -8.63 3.40 6.54
CA CYS A 255 -8.58 4.82 6.88
C CYS A 255 -7.12 5.28 6.90
N PHE A 256 -6.86 6.46 6.34
CA PHE A 256 -5.53 7.06 6.31
C PHE A 256 -5.62 8.58 6.17
N ILE A 257 -4.55 9.26 6.58
CA ILE A 257 -4.42 10.70 6.33
C ILE A 257 -3.82 10.89 4.93
N HIS A 258 -4.52 11.63 4.08
CA HIS A 258 -4.08 11.93 2.73
C HIS A 258 -2.70 12.62 2.75
N PRO A 259 -1.70 12.17 1.94
CA PRO A 259 -0.31 12.62 2.08
C PRO A 259 -0.08 14.09 1.71
N ILE A 260 -0.97 14.69 0.95
CA ILE A 260 -0.86 16.09 0.46
C ILE A 260 -1.89 17.01 1.11
N THR A 261 -3.17 16.62 1.13
CA THR A 261 -4.24 17.48 1.67
C THR A 261 -4.39 17.38 3.18
N HIS A 262 -3.75 16.38 3.80
CA HIS A 262 -3.85 16.07 5.24
C HIS A 262 -5.27 15.75 5.74
N GLN A 263 -6.22 15.56 4.84
CA GLN A 263 -7.59 15.13 5.17
C GLN A 263 -7.63 13.65 5.52
N LEU A 264 -8.52 13.29 6.44
CA LEU A 264 -8.82 11.89 6.75
C LEU A 264 -9.67 11.29 5.62
N ILE A 265 -9.16 10.25 4.98
CA ILE A 265 -9.90 9.42 4.03
C ILE A 265 -10.33 8.15 4.76
N SER A 266 -11.62 7.87 4.79
CA SER A 266 -12.20 6.66 5.40
C SER A 266 -13.15 6.01 4.40
N LEU A 267 -12.82 4.80 3.97
CA LEU A 267 -13.55 4.06 2.96
C LEU A 267 -13.94 2.68 3.50
N THR A 268 -15.17 2.29 3.22
CA THR A 268 -15.72 0.98 3.56
C THR A 268 -16.20 0.30 2.29
N LYS A 269 -15.90 -0.97 2.13
CA LYS A 269 -16.38 -1.77 0.99
C LYS A 269 -17.90 -1.89 1.06
N GLN A 270 -18.54 -1.57 -0.05
CA GLN A 270 -19.97 -1.77 -0.28
C GLN A 270 -20.28 -3.20 -0.71
#